data_f1eb76882abe10b8e19fe13526e4c09e
#
_entry.id   f1eb76882abe10b8e19fe13526e4c09e
#
_cell.length_a   1.000
_cell.length_b   1.000
_cell.length_c   1.000
_cell.angle_alpha   90.00
_cell.angle_beta   90.00
_cell.angle_gamma   90.00
#
_symmetry.space_group_name_H-M   'P 1'
#
loop_
_entity.id
_entity.type
_entity.pdbx_description
1 polymer ?
#
loop_
_entity_poly.entity_id
_entity_poly.type
_entity_poly.pdbx_seq_one_letter_code
_entity_poly.pdbx_strand_id
1 'polypeptide(L)'
;HVELVKYGSWPELMDALNTGKVDAASVLVELGVKAREQGIDVRAAALGHTEGNIIIVNKDINSVQDLKGKSFAIPHKQSTQKILVDLMLEQAGLSEKDVQIVEMSPPEMPSALSVGQIAGYSVAEPFGSLALEMGTGKVFEDPDHLWHDNICCALVFNGQFVDEHHDLAKAFTKAYLDAGTYLDEHPKAQEEISSKYMKFNDSVIERSLKVIGFKDLALTEDRYNALVHHMTHIDLIKKVPSYSEFVDTSLLP
;
A
#
# COMPACT_ATOMS: atom_id res chain seq x y z
N HIS A 1 16.17 -19.34 -7.37
CA HIS A 1 15.17 -19.78 -6.39
C HIS A 1 14.78 -18.60 -5.52
N VAL A 2 13.47 -18.43 -5.26
CA VAL A 2 12.94 -17.39 -4.37
C VAL A 2 12.24 -18.07 -3.21
N GLU A 3 12.58 -17.66 -1.99
CA GLU A 3 11.91 -18.08 -0.77
C GLU A 3 11.00 -16.96 -0.29
N LEU A 4 9.71 -17.24 -0.13
CA LEU A 4 8.74 -16.26 0.37
C LEU A 4 8.60 -16.40 1.89
N VAL A 5 8.89 -15.31 2.60
CA VAL A 5 8.74 -15.22 4.05
C VAL A 5 7.62 -14.23 4.38
N LYS A 6 6.66 -14.68 5.21
CA LYS A 6 5.53 -13.84 5.63
C LYS A 6 5.77 -13.30 7.04
N TYR A 7 5.55 -12.01 7.21
CA TYR A 7 5.61 -11.32 8.50
C TYR A 7 4.21 -10.94 8.99
N GLY A 8 4.04 -10.83 10.29
CA GLY A 8 2.77 -10.52 10.93
C GLY A 8 2.48 -9.01 11.04
N SER A 9 3.52 -8.18 10.96
CA SER A 9 3.40 -6.73 11.11
C SER A 9 4.40 -5.97 10.25
N TRP A 10 4.10 -4.70 9.95
CA TRP A 10 4.99 -3.80 9.23
C TRP A 10 6.32 -3.56 9.93
N PRO A 11 6.37 -3.33 11.27
CA PRO A 11 7.64 -3.20 11.98
C PRO A 11 8.55 -4.42 11.85
N GLU A 12 8.02 -5.65 12.02
CA GLU A 12 8.81 -6.88 11.86
C GLU A 12 9.36 -7.04 10.44
N LEU A 13 8.56 -6.72 9.42
CA LEU A 13 9.00 -6.74 8.02
C LEU A 13 10.12 -5.73 7.77
N MET A 14 9.96 -4.50 8.25
CA MET A 14 10.96 -3.46 8.08
C MET A 14 12.26 -3.78 8.83
N ASP A 15 12.19 -4.33 10.04
CA ASP A 15 13.37 -4.81 10.77
C ASP A 15 14.12 -5.89 10.00
N ALA A 16 13.39 -6.84 9.42
CA ALA A 16 13.99 -7.92 8.63
C ALA A 16 14.67 -7.37 7.36
N LEU A 17 14.04 -6.43 6.66
CA LEU A 17 14.60 -5.79 5.46
C LEU A 17 15.82 -4.92 5.83
N ASN A 18 15.69 -4.08 6.84
CA ASN A 18 16.73 -3.14 7.27
C ASN A 18 18.01 -3.84 7.77
N THR A 19 17.86 -5.02 8.36
CA THR A 19 18.97 -5.81 8.90
C THR A 19 19.53 -6.84 7.90
N GLY A 20 18.97 -6.93 6.69
CA GLY A 20 19.39 -7.93 5.68
C GLY A 20 18.99 -9.36 6.02
N LYS A 21 18.02 -9.57 6.92
CA LYS A 21 17.44 -10.89 7.18
C LYS A 21 16.60 -11.37 5.99
N VAL A 22 16.04 -10.44 5.23
CA VAL A 22 15.48 -10.66 3.90
C VAL A 22 16.16 -9.72 2.91
N ASP A 23 16.37 -10.20 1.69
CA ASP A 23 17.09 -9.48 0.63
C ASP A 23 16.23 -8.38 0.01
N ALA A 24 14.93 -8.64 -0.10
CA ALA A 24 13.93 -7.71 -0.62
C ALA A 24 12.58 -7.93 0.05
N ALA A 25 11.73 -6.91 0.00
CA ALA A 25 10.38 -6.98 0.53
C ALA A 25 9.42 -6.08 -0.27
N SER A 26 8.15 -6.47 -0.32
CA SER A 26 7.07 -5.56 -0.71
C SER A 26 6.60 -4.81 0.54
N VAL A 27 6.86 -3.52 0.61
CA VAL A 27 6.59 -2.68 1.77
C VAL A 27 5.71 -1.50 1.40
N LEU A 28 5.03 -0.90 2.39
CA LEU A 28 4.45 0.44 2.22
C LEU A 28 5.58 1.40 1.80
N VAL A 29 5.40 2.09 0.69
CA VAL A 29 6.46 2.92 0.09
C VAL A 29 6.97 4.00 1.05
N GLU A 30 6.09 4.55 1.88
CA GLU A 30 6.40 5.54 2.90
C GLU A 30 7.40 4.99 3.95
N LEU A 31 7.26 3.72 4.33
CA LEU A 31 8.19 3.08 5.27
C LEU A 31 9.60 2.95 4.69
N GLY A 32 9.70 2.67 3.39
CA GLY A 32 10.97 2.67 2.67
C GLY A 32 11.62 4.06 2.64
N VAL A 33 10.83 5.10 2.30
CA VAL A 33 11.28 6.49 2.31
C VAL A 33 11.71 6.93 3.71
N LYS A 34 10.96 6.54 4.75
CA LYS A 34 11.32 6.82 6.16
C LYS A 34 12.60 6.12 6.58
N ALA A 35 12.83 4.89 6.15
CA ALA A 35 14.09 4.19 6.40
C ALA A 35 15.27 4.96 5.79
N ARG A 36 15.13 5.46 4.56
CA ARG A 36 16.15 6.32 3.92
C ARG A 36 16.35 7.64 4.67
N GLU A 37 15.31 8.32 5.12
CA GLU A 37 15.41 9.51 5.97
C GLU A 37 16.27 9.25 7.22
N GLN A 38 16.14 8.05 7.79
CA GLN A 38 16.90 7.61 8.97
C GLN A 38 18.33 7.15 8.65
N GLY A 39 18.73 7.18 7.38
CA GLY A 39 20.07 6.78 6.94
C GLY A 39 20.23 5.28 6.71
N ILE A 40 19.14 4.50 6.71
CA ILE A 40 19.17 3.07 6.41
C ILE A 40 19.25 2.90 4.90
N ASP A 41 20.20 2.10 4.42
CA ASP A 41 20.33 1.83 2.98
C ASP A 41 19.34 0.77 2.51
N VAL A 42 18.19 1.23 2.04
CA VAL A 42 17.20 0.45 1.33
C VAL A 42 16.91 1.11 -0.02
N ARG A 43 16.68 0.33 -1.07
CA ARG A 43 16.57 0.83 -2.45
C ARG A 43 15.33 0.26 -3.12
N ALA A 44 14.45 1.13 -3.58
CA ALA A 44 13.25 0.75 -4.32
C ALA A 44 13.57 0.49 -5.77
N ALA A 45 12.94 -0.53 -6.35
CA ALA A 45 13.09 -0.89 -7.77
C ALA A 45 11.79 -0.74 -8.57
N ALA A 46 10.64 -1.04 -7.96
CA ALA A 46 9.35 -1.03 -8.65
C ALA A 46 8.21 -0.83 -7.65
N LEU A 47 7.04 -0.51 -8.15
CA LEU A 47 5.80 -0.57 -7.37
C LEU A 47 5.35 -2.03 -7.17
N GLY A 48 4.61 -2.29 -6.11
CA GLY A 48 3.97 -3.59 -5.86
C GLY A 48 2.76 -3.83 -6.75
N HIS A 49 2.01 -2.78 -6.95
CA HIS A 49 0.82 -2.70 -7.80
C HIS A 49 0.49 -1.24 -8.06
N THR A 50 -0.36 -0.98 -9.03
CA THR A 50 -1.03 0.31 -9.23
C THR A 50 -2.47 0.20 -8.77
N GLU A 51 -3.07 1.31 -8.33
CA GLU A 51 -4.45 1.36 -7.84
C GLU A 51 -4.71 0.40 -6.66
N GLY A 52 -5.97 0.00 -6.45
CA GLY A 52 -6.35 -0.98 -5.44
C GLY A 52 -6.47 -0.44 -4.01
N ASN A 53 -6.23 0.85 -3.77
CA ASN A 53 -6.64 1.48 -2.50
C ASN A 53 -8.15 1.70 -2.49
N ILE A 54 -8.78 1.53 -1.33
CA ILE A 54 -10.23 1.67 -1.19
C ILE A 54 -10.58 2.26 0.17
N ILE A 55 -11.62 3.08 0.19
CA ILE A 55 -12.19 3.65 1.42
C ILE A 55 -13.57 3.06 1.62
N ILE A 56 -13.74 2.35 2.72
CA ILE A 56 -14.98 1.67 3.12
C ILE A 56 -15.52 2.33 4.37
N VAL A 57 -16.82 2.56 4.40
CA VAL A 57 -17.53 3.02 5.61
C VAL A 57 -18.74 2.15 5.90
N ASN A 58 -19.24 2.24 7.13
CA ASN A 58 -20.50 1.66 7.53
C ASN A 58 -21.65 2.25 6.69
N LYS A 59 -22.72 1.50 6.49
CA LYS A 59 -23.83 1.88 5.60
C LYS A 59 -24.59 3.13 6.02
N ASP A 60 -24.55 3.47 7.30
CA ASP A 60 -25.18 4.67 7.88
C ASP A 60 -24.35 5.95 7.74
N ILE A 61 -23.08 5.84 7.35
CA ILE A 61 -22.22 7.00 7.05
C ILE A 61 -22.53 7.51 5.64
N ASN A 62 -23.01 8.74 5.51
CA ASN A 62 -23.41 9.32 4.23
C ASN A 62 -22.56 10.53 3.83
N SER A 63 -21.82 11.10 4.77
CA SER A 63 -20.91 12.22 4.54
C SER A 63 -19.66 12.08 5.41
N VAL A 64 -18.58 12.78 5.05
CA VAL A 64 -17.37 12.83 5.87
C VAL A 64 -17.66 13.42 7.26
N GLN A 65 -18.65 14.32 7.36
CA GLN A 65 -19.09 14.92 8.63
C GLN A 65 -19.65 13.88 9.62
N ASP A 66 -20.20 12.78 9.11
CA ASP A 66 -20.73 11.70 9.97
C ASP A 66 -19.63 10.90 10.67
N LEU A 67 -18.35 11.09 10.26
CA LEU A 67 -17.19 10.47 10.90
C LEU A 67 -16.73 11.19 12.16
N LYS A 68 -17.24 12.40 12.46
CA LYS A 68 -16.85 13.15 13.66
C LYS A 68 -17.06 12.33 14.93
N GLY A 69 -16.00 12.25 15.76
CA GLY A 69 -16.00 11.52 17.02
C GLY A 69 -16.00 10.00 16.88
N LYS A 70 -15.98 9.47 15.66
CA LYS A 70 -15.95 8.02 15.40
C LYS A 70 -14.53 7.52 15.17
N SER A 71 -14.32 6.22 15.34
CA SER A 71 -13.07 5.55 15.02
C SER A 71 -13.01 5.21 13.53
N PHE A 72 -11.87 5.50 12.89
CA PHE A 72 -11.59 5.18 11.50
C PHE A 72 -10.24 4.48 11.40
N ALA A 73 -10.17 3.31 10.76
CA ALA A 73 -8.97 2.50 10.75
C ALA A 73 -8.09 2.73 9.50
N ILE A 74 -6.80 2.63 9.73
CA ILE A 74 -5.74 2.63 8.71
C ILE A 74 -4.74 1.51 9.03
N PRO A 75 -3.98 0.98 8.02
CA PRO A 75 -3.02 -0.09 8.28
C PRO A 75 -1.80 0.36 9.07
N HIS A 76 -1.38 1.60 8.87
CA HIS A 76 -0.23 2.21 9.55
C HIS A 76 -0.28 3.73 9.41
N LYS A 77 0.24 4.47 10.40
CA LYS A 77 0.32 5.94 10.35
C LYS A 77 1.20 6.48 9.23
N GLN A 78 2.18 5.68 8.81
CA GLN A 78 3.05 5.96 7.66
C GLN A 78 2.58 5.11 6.48
N SER A 79 1.47 5.47 5.87
CA SER A 79 0.88 4.75 4.74
C SER A 79 0.13 5.70 3.81
N THR A 80 0.03 5.33 2.55
CA THR A 80 -0.83 5.99 1.57
C THR A 80 -2.26 6.10 2.07
N GLN A 81 -2.77 5.07 2.75
CA GLN A 81 -4.13 5.08 3.31
C GLN A 81 -4.31 6.20 4.34
N LYS A 82 -3.28 6.49 5.14
CA LYS A 82 -3.31 7.64 6.07
C LYS A 82 -3.35 8.96 5.30
N ILE A 83 -2.53 9.11 4.26
CA ILE A 83 -2.53 10.29 3.39
C ILE A 83 -3.93 10.50 2.78
N LEU A 84 -4.51 9.45 2.22
CA LEU A 84 -5.85 9.51 1.61
C LEU A 84 -6.92 9.94 2.62
N VAL A 85 -6.86 9.43 3.85
CA VAL A 85 -7.80 9.82 4.92
C VAL A 85 -7.63 11.29 5.28
N ASP A 86 -6.39 11.78 5.42
CA ASP A 86 -6.14 13.19 5.73
C ASP A 86 -6.66 14.12 4.63
N LEU A 87 -6.40 13.79 3.37
CA LEU A 87 -6.91 14.54 2.22
C LEU A 87 -8.45 14.55 2.19
N MET A 88 -9.09 13.41 2.46
CA MET A 88 -10.55 13.29 2.56
C MET A 88 -11.11 14.19 3.69
N LEU A 89 -10.49 14.16 4.85
CA LEU A 89 -10.91 14.99 5.99
C LEU A 89 -10.72 16.47 5.70
N GLU A 90 -9.58 16.86 5.14
CA GLU A 90 -9.23 18.23 4.79
C GLU A 90 -10.21 18.83 3.76
N GLN A 91 -10.55 18.08 2.70
CA GLN A 91 -11.55 18.52 1.71
C GLN A 91 -12.92 18.76 2.32
N ALA A 92 -13.24 18.05 3.41
CA ALA A 92 -14.50 18.25 4.16
C ALA A 92 -14.39 19.30 5.27
N GLY A 93 -13.24 19.99 5.39
CA GLY A 93 -12.99 20.96 6.47
C GLY A 93 -12.83 20.33 7.85
N LEU A 94 -12.42 19.06 7.89
CA LEU A 94 -12.11 18.31 9.10
C LEU A 94 -10.61 18.06 9.23
N SER A 95 -10.22 17.51 10.38
CA SER A 95 -8.85 17.12 10.67
C SER A 95 -8.80 15.83 11.48
N GLU A 96 -7.62 15.29 11.73
CA GLU A 96 -7.40 14.16 12.65
C GLU A 96 -7.95 14.39 14.07
N LYS A 97 -8.17 15.65 14.47
CA LYS A 97 -8.74 15.98 15.79
C LYS A 97 -10.23 15.68 15.86
N ASP A 98 -10.88 15.64 14.70
CA ASP A 98 -12.31 15.41 14.59
C ASP A 98 -12.68 13.91 14.50
N VAL A 99 -11.71 13.06 14.14
CA VAL A 99 -11.90 11.62 13.89
C VAL A 99 -10.83 10.83 14.65
N GLN A 100 -11.21 9.72 15.30
CA GLN A 100 -10.26 8.86 16.00
C GLN A 100 -9.56 7.92 15.00
N ILE A 101 -8.39 8.31 14.51
CA ILE A 101 -7.62 7.45 13.62
C ILE A 101 -6.95 6.34 14.44
N VAL A 102 -7.22 5.08 14.08
CA VAL A 102 -6.69 3.89 14.74
C VAL A 102 -5.89 3.03 13.75
N GLU A 103 -4.75 2.53 14.19
CA GLU A 103 -3.99 1.54 13.42
C GLU A 103 -4.58 0.15 13.66
N MET A 104 -4.83 -0.58 12.58
CA MET A 104 -5.40 -1.92 12.63
C MET A 104 -4.83 -2.78 11.50
N SER A 105 -4.62 -4.06 11.79
CA SER A 105 -4.21 -5.02 10.75
C SER A 105 -5.30 -5.14 9.67
N PRO A 106 -4.97 -5.05 8.38
CA PRO A 106 -5.95 -5.11 7.30
C PRO A 106 -6.95 -6.28 7.39
N PRO A 107 -6.55 -7.53 7.74
CA PRO A 107 -7.50 -8.63 7.89
C PRO A 107 -8.55 -8.44 8.99
N GLU A 108 -8.30 -7.59 9.98
CA GLU A 108 -9.21 -7.35 11.11
C GLU A 108 -10.27 -6.29 10.78
N MET A 109 -9.98 -5.37 9.85
CA MET A 109 -10.83 -4.21 9.55
C MET A 109 -12.27 -4.57 9.13
N PRO A 110 -12.52 -5.54 8.22
CA PRO A 110 -13.87 -5.89 7.82
C PRO A 110 -14.72 -6.40 9.00
N SER A 111 -14.13 -7.19 9.89
CA SER A 111 -14.79 -7.67 11.10
C SER A 111 -15.08 -6.56 12.09
N ALA A 112 -14.10 -5.66 12.33
CA ALA A 112 -14.27 -4.50 13.21
C ALA A 112 -15.38 -3.55 12.71
N LEU A 113 -15.47 -3.35 11.37
CA LEU A 113 -16.57 -2.60 10.77
C LEU A 113 -17.92 -3.28 11.01
N SER A 114 -17.98 -4.60 10.84
CA SER A 114 -19.23 -5.37 10.95
C SER A 114 -19.86 -5.32 12.34
N VAL A 115 -19.04 -5.20 13.39
CA VAL A 115 -19.50 -5.10 14.78
C VAL A 115 -19.58 -3.65 15.28
N GLY A 116 -19.35 -2.66 14.40
CA GLY A 116 -19.44 -1.24 14.75
C GLY A 116 -18.29 -0.72 15.61
N GLN A 117 -17.18 -1.44 15.72
CA GLN A 117 -15.99 -0.98 16.45
C GLN A 117 -15.33 0.20 15.75
N ILE A 118 -15.41 0.24 14.43
CA ILE A 118 -14.96 1.36 13.57
C ILE A 118 -16.10 1.79 12.66
N ALA A 119 -16.14 3.06 12.28
CA ALA A 119 -17.12 3.61 11.35
C ALA A 119 -16.70 3.45 9.88
N GLY A 120 -15.40 3.27 9.64
CA GLY A 120 -14.83 3.08 8.33
C GLY A 120 -13.34 2.77 8.40
N TYR A 121 -12.76 2.52 7.24
CA TYR A 121 -11.33 2.29 7.10
C TYR A 121 -10.85 2.57 5.67
N SER A 122 -9.57 2.89 5.54
CA SER A 122 -8.85 2.96 4.27
C SER A 122 -7.85 1.82 4.21
N VAL A 123 -7.83 1.06 3.13
CA VAL A 123 -7.03 -0.16 2.99
C VAL A 123 -6.74 -0.46 1.52
N ALA A 124 -5.74 -1.30 1.25
CA ALA A 124 -5.59 -1.91 -0.05
C ALA A 124 -6.51 -3.15 -0.18
N GLU A 125 -6.97 -3.43 -1.39
CA GLU A 125 -7.69 -4.68 -1.69
C GLU A 125 -6.84 -5.92 -1.32
N PRO A 126 -7.47 -7.03 -0.93
CA PRO A 126 -8.87 -7.43 -1.08
C PRO A 126 -9.79 -7.11 0.12
N PHE A 127 -9.32 -6.39 1.10
CA PHE A 127 -10.06 -6.21 2.37
C PHE A 127 -11.24 -5.24 2.25
N GLY A 128 -11.24 -4.37 1.24
CA GLY A 128 -12.43 -3.58 0.89
C GLY A 128 -13.52 -4.47 0.29
N SER A 129 -13.16 -5.26 -0.71
CA SER A 129 -14.07 -6.23 -1.35
C SER A 129 -14.66 -7.24 -0.36
N LEU A 130 -13.89 -7.62 0.67
CA LEU A 130 -14.40 -8.52 1.72
C LEU A 130 -15.55 -7.88 2.52
N ALA A 131 -15.46 -6.61 2.91
CA ALA A 131 -16.57 -5.93 3.60
C ALA A 131 -17.80 -5.74 2.73
N LEU A 132 -17.60 -5.52 1.43
CA LEU A 132 -18.69 -5.45 0.46
C LEU A 132 -19.39 -6.81 0.32
N GLU A 133 -18.64 -7.90 0.27
CA GLU A 133 -19.16 -9.27 0.22
C GLU A 133 -19.92 -9.63 1.51
N MET A 134 -19.39 -9.25 2.66
CA MET A 134 -20.08 -9.40 3.95
C MET A 134 -21.35 -8.54 4.06
N GLY A 135 -21.56 -7.60 3.15
CA GLY A 135 -22.67 -6.66 3.18
C GLY A 135 -22.64 -5.68 4.35
N THR A 136 -21.49 -5.48 5.00
CA THR A 136 -21.33 -4.67 6.21
C THR A 136 -20.90 -3.24 5.94
N GLY A 137 -20.33 -2.97 4.77
CA GLY A 137 -19.86 -1.66 4.37
C GLY A 137 -20.31 -1.25 2.98
N LYS A 138 -19.93 -0.04 2.60
CA LYS A 138 -20.04 0.52 1.25
C LYS A 138 -18.78 1.28 0.88
N VAL A 139 -18.47 1.34 -0.42
CA VAL A 139 -17.44 2.25 -0.93
C VAL A 139 -17.89 3.67 -0.63
N PHE A 140 -16.98 4.48 -0.09
CA PHE A 140 -17.32 5.83 0.35
C PHE A 140 -16.77 6.91 -0.57
N GLU A 141 -15.50 6.81 -0.92
CA GLU A 141 -14.80 7.77 -1.76
C GLU A 141 -13.86 7.03 -2.71
N ASP A 142 -13.66 7.56 -3.89
CA ASP A 142 -12.65 7.07 -4.83
C ASP A 142 -11.28 7.66 -4.45
N PRO A 143 -10.31 6.83 -4.07
CA PRO A 143 -8.97 7.31 -3.71
C PRO A 143 -8.29 8.13 -4.81
N ASP A 144 -8.59 7.87 -6.08
CA ASP A 144 -8.03 8.62 -7.21
C ASP A 144 -8.52 10.08 -7.30
N HIS A 145 -9.72 10.37 -6.79
CA HIS A 145 -10.20 11.74 -6.64
C HIS A 145 -9.45 12.52 -5.56
N LEU A 146 -8.91 11.82 -4.55
CA LEU A 146 -8.15 12.44 -3.47
C LEU A 146 -6.69 12.66 -3.86
N TRP A 147 -6.10 11.66 -4.49
CA TRP A 147 -4.75 11.67 -5.00
C TRP A 147 -4.67 10.82 -6.27
N HIS A 148 -4.64 11.50 -7.42
CA HIS A 148 -4.55 10.84 -8.73
C HIS A 148 -3.25 10.01 -8.84
N ASP A 149 -3.36 8.80 -9.40
CA ASP A 149 -2.24 7.85 -9.54
C ASP A 149 -1.54 7.55 -8.20
N ASN A 150 -2.34 7.44 -7.13
CA ASN A 150 -1.83 7.14 -5.80
C ASN A 150 -1.11 5.78 -5.76
N ILE A 151 0.01 5.72 -5.08
CA ILE A 151 0.83 4.53 -4.94
C ILE A 151 0.75 3.98 -3.53
N CYS A 152 0.97 2.67 -3.34
CA CYS A 152 0.82 2.03 -2.04
C CYS A 152 2.10 1.30 -1.61
N CYS A 153 2.46 0.24 -2.32
CA CYS A 153 3.58 -0.62 -1.98
C CYS A 153 4.67 -0.57 -3.05
N ALA A 154 5.91 -0.79 -2.62
CA ALA A 154 7.05 -0.89 -3.51
C ALA A 154 7.86 -2.16 -3.20
N LEU A 155 8.48 -2.72 -4.24
CA LEU A 155 9.55 -3.69 -4.13
C LEU A 155 10.81 -2.93 -3.70
N VAL A 156 11.27 -3.20 -2.49
CA VAL A 156 12.43 -2.54 -1.87
C VAL A 156 13.46 -3.59 -1.49
N PHE A 157 14.70 -3.34 -1.86
CA PHE A 157 15.85 -4.19 -1.54
C PHE A 157 16.62 -3.64 -0.35
N ASN A 158 17.27 -4.53 0.40
CA ASN A 158 18.34 -4.19 1.30
C ASN A 158 19.55 -3.69 0.47
N GLY A 159 20.15 -2.54 0.83
CA GLY A 159 21.20 -1.92 0.04
C GLY A 159 22.48 -2.76 -0.03
N GLN A 160 22.87 -3.41 1.08
CA GLN A 160 24.03 -4.31 1.08
C GLN A 160 23.83 -5.48 0.11
N PHE A 161 22.64 -6.05 0.06
CA PHE A 161 22.33 -7.11 -0.91
C PHE A 161 22.50 -6.61 -2.34
N VAL A 162 22.03 -5.40 -2.65
CA VAL A 162 22.21 -4.82 -3.99
C VAL A 162 23.68 -4.63 -4.32
N ASP A 163 24.48 -4.13 -3.39
CA ASP A 163 25.93 -3.91 -3.60
C ASP A 163 26.69 -5.21 -3.82
N GLU A 164 26.34 -6.27 -3.08
CA GLU A 164 27.00 -7.59 -3.18
C GLU A 164 26.47 -8.45 -4.34
N HIS A 165 25.21 -8.25 -4.76
CA HIS A 165 24.47 -9.11 -5.70
C HIS A 165 23.67 -8.33 -6.74
N HIS A 166 24.23 -7.23 -7.28
CA HIS A 166 23.52 -6.33 -8.20
C HIS A 166 22.85 -7.04 -9.39
N ASP A 167 23.55 -7.95 -10.05
CA ASP A 167 23.01 -8.68 -11.19
C ASP A 167 21.80 -9.55 -10.81
N LEU A 168 21.81 -10.12 -9.58
CA LEU A 168 20.71 -10.91 -9.08
C LEU A 168 19.50 -10.02 -8.72
N ALA A 169 19.72 -8.89 -8.08
CA ALA A 169 18.68 -7.91 -7.79
C ALA A 169 18.02 -7.39 -9.08
N LYS A 170 18.84 -7.08 -10.10
CA LYS A 170 18.36 -6.67 -11.43
C LYS A 170 17.57 -7.77 -12.14
N ALA A 171 18.07 -9.00 -12.12
CA ALA A 171 17.37 -10.15 -12.72
C ALA A 171 16.03 -10.43 -12.01
N PHE A 172 15.99 -10.29 -10.67
CA PHE A 172 14.76 -10.43 -9.91
C PHE A 172 13.76 -9.30 -10.26
N THR A 173 14.22 -8.05 -10.32
CA THR A 173 13.37 -6.90 -10.69
C THR A 173 12.78 -7.10 -12.09
N LYS A 174 13.59 -7.54 -13.05
CA LYS A 174 13.08 -7.86 -14.39
C LYS A 174 12.00 -8.93 -14.35
N ALA A 175 12.25 -10.05 -13.68
CA ALA A 175 11.28 -11.14 -13.56
C ALA A 175 9.99 -10.69 -12.86
N TYR A 176 10.09 -9.79 -11.87
CA TYR A 176 8.97 -9.20 -11.15
C TYR A 176 8.11 -8.33 -12.09
N LEU A 177 8.73 -7.46 -12.90
CA LEU A 177 8.05 -6.61 -13.88
C LEU A 177 7.42 -7.43 -15.01
N ASP A 178 8.13 -8.44 -15.51
CA ASP A 178 7.63 -9.38 -16.53
C ASP A 178 6.40 -10.14 -15.99
N ALA A 179 6.42 -10.56 -14.72
CA ALA A 179 5.28 -11.22 -14.08
C ALA A 179 4.07 -10.29 -13.96
N GLY A 180 4.28 -9.02 -13.60
CA GLY A 180 3.22 -8.01 -13.58
C GLY A 180 2.56 -7.84 -14.95
N THR A 181 3.36 -7.66 -16.00
CA THR A 181 2.87 -7.58 -17.39
C THR A 181 2.10 -8.84 -17.78
N TYR A 182 2.63 -10.02 -17.45
CA TYR A 182 1.97 -11.28 -17.73
C TYR A 182 0.59 -11.38 -17.06
N LEU A 183 0.48 -10.99 -15.79
CA LEU A 183 -0.79 -11.01 -15.07
C LEU A 183 -1.81 -10.07 -15.69
N ASP A 184 -1.41 -8.87 -16.07
CA ASP A 184 -2.28 -7.88 -16.72
C ASP A 184 -2.83 -8.39 -18.07
N GLU A 185 -2.00 -9.10 -18.85
CA GLU A 185 -2.37 -9.66 -20.15
C GLU A 185 -3.17 -10.99 -20.04
N HIS A 186 -3.16 -11.65 -18.86
CA HIS A 186 -3.75 -12.96 -18.67
C HIS A 186 -4.70 -12.99 -17.45
N PRO A 187 -5.90 -12.39 -17.54
CA PRO A 187 -6.82 -12.28 -16.38
C PRO A 187 -7.17 -13.61 -15.71
N LYS A 188 -7.28 -14.71 -16.49
CA LYS A 188 -7.51 -16.03 -15.91
C LYS A 188 -6.34 -16.55 -15.07
N ALA A 189 -5.12 -16.34 -15.55
CA ALA A 189 -3.93 -16.70 -14.79
C ALA A 189 -3.78 -15.82 -13.55
N GLN A 190 -4.13 -14.55 -13.65
CA GLN A 190 -4.18 -13.62 -12.51
C GLN A 190 -5.12 -14.15 -11.43
N GLU A 191 -6.35 -14.54 -11.78
CA GLU A 191 -7.33 -15.11 -10.85
C GLU A 191 -6.84 -16.43 -10.23
N GLU A 192 -6.37 -17.37 -11.05
CA GLU A 192 -5.85 -18.66 -10.58
C GLU A 192 -4.64 -18.52 -9.63
N ILE A 193 -3.71 -17.63 -9.95
CA ILE A 193 -2.53 -17.37 -9.12
C ILE A 193 -2.94 -16.68 -7.82
N SER A 194 -3.77 -15.65 -7.91
CA SER A 194 -4.26 -14.92 -6.73
C SER A 194 -4.98 -15.84 -5.76
N SER A 195 -5.81 -16.77 -6.24
CA SER A 195 -6.53 -17.75 -5.41
C SER A 195 -5.60 -18.71 -4.66
N LYS A 196 -4.38 -18.95 -5.14
CA LYS A 196 -3.40 -19.78 -4.42
C LYS A 196 -2.80 -19.09 -3.21
N TYR A 197 -2.65 -17.77 -3.27
CA TYR A 197 -1.99 -16.98 -2.23
C TYR A 197 -2.97 -16.23 -1.33
N MET A 198 -4.13 -15.82 -1.86
CA MET A 198 -5.19 -15.14 -1.15
C MET A 198 -6.31 -16.13 -0.81
N LYS A 199 -6.48 -16.42 0.48
CA LYS A 199 -7.51 -17.36 0.96
C LYS A 199 -8.88 -16.66 1.12
N PHE A 200 -9.38 -16.09 0.03
CA PHE A 200 -10.70 -15.49 -0.06
C PHE A 200 -11.57 -16.30 -1.02
N ASN A 201 -12.87 -16.07 -0.98
CA ASN A 201 -13.78 -16.66 -1.98
C ASN A 201 -13.59 -15.97 -3.35
N ASP A 202 -14.00 -16.65 -4.42
CA ASP A 202 -13.79 -16.21 -5.80
C ASP A 202 -14.40 -14.83 -6.07
N SER A 203 -15.56 -14.51 -5.47
CA SER A 203 -16.23 -13.21 -5.67
C SER A 203 -15.42 -12.04 -5.09
N VAL A 204 -14.75 -12.23 -3.96
CA VAL A 204 -13.85 -11.23 -3.38
C VAL A 204 -12.61 -11.05 -4.26
N ILE A 205 -12.01 -12.15 -4.71
CA ILE A 205 -10.84 -12.12 -5.58
C ILE A 205 -11.16 -11.42 -6.90
N GLU A 206 -12.21 -11.84 -7.58
CA GLU A 206 -12.65 -11.26 -8.85
C GLU A 206 -12.92 -9.74 -8.72
N ARG A 207 -13.58 -9.31 -7.64
CA ARG A 207 -13.85 -7.91 -7.40
C ARG A 207 -12.56 -7.11 -7.17
N SER A 208 -11.65 -7.62 -6.37
CA SER A 208 -10.38 -6.99 -6.06
C SER A 208 -9.50 -6.83 -7.31
N LEU A 209 -9.43 -7.86 -8.14
CA LEU A 209 -8.61 -7.84 -9.36
C LEU A 209 -9.13 -6.88 -10.45
N LYS A 210 -10.37 -6.40 -10.35
CA LYS A 210 -10.90 -5.37 -11.25
C LYS A 210 -10.34 -3.97 -10.97
N VAL A 211 -9.77 -3.76 -9.78
CA VAL A 211 -9.27 -2.46 -9.32
C VAL A 211 -7.79 -2.47 -8.94
N ILE A 212 -7.10 -3.61 -9.05
CA ILE A 212 -5.65 -3.71 -8.84
C ILE A 212 -4.98 -3.85 -10.20
N GLY A 213 -4.05 -2.95 -10.52
CA GLY A 213 -3.21 -3.04 -11.71
C GLY A 213 -1.85 -3.66 -11.40
N PHE A 214 -1.32 -4.48 -12.32
CA PHE A 214 0.02 -5.06 -12.22
C PHE A 214 0.93 -4.62 -13.38
N LYS A 215 0.46 -3.67 -14.20
CA LYS A 215 1.19 -3.05 -15.29
C LYS A 215 1.74 -1.68 -14.86
N ASP A 216 2.75 -1.20 -15.59
CA ASP A 216 3.35 0.12 -15.38
C ASP A 216 3.84 0.34 -13.94
N LEU A 217 4.50 -0.69 -13.39
CA LEU A 217 5.01 -0.72 -12.01
C LEU A 217 6.27 0.15 -11.81
N ALA A 218 6.54 1.11 -12.70
CA ALA A 218 7.64 2.04 -12.52
C ALA A 218 7.34 3.03 -11.39
N LEU A 219 8.23 3.09 -10.40
CA LEU A 219 8.25 4.19 -9.44
C LEU A 219 8.98 5.37 -10.11
N THR A 220 8.26 6.13 -10.92
CA THR A 220 8.80 7.29 -11.62
C THR A 220 9.13 8.44 -10.67
N GLU A 221 9.96 9.38 -11.13
CA GLU A 221 10.28 10.57 -10.33
C GLU A 221 9.05 11.42 -10.04
N ASP A 222 8.10 11.50 -10.97
CA ASP A 222 6.83 12.24 -10.76
C ASP A 222 5.98 11.58 -9.66
N ARG A 223 5.84 10.24 -9.66
CA ARG A 223 5.14 9.49 -8.61
C ARG A 223 5.83 9.65 -7.25
N TYR A 224 7.15 9.60 -7.25
CA TYR A 224 7.94 9.82 -6.03
C TYR A 224 7.77 11.23 -5.49
N ASN A 225 7.85 12.24 -6.36
CA ASN A 225 7.67 13.64 -5.97
C ASN A 225 6.25 13.91 -5.43
N ALA A 226 5.22 13.32 -6.03
CA ALA A 226 3.86 13.39 -5.51
C ALA A 226 3.75 12.76 -4.11
N LEU A 227 4.34 11.57 -3.92
CA LEU A 227 4.39 10.89 -2.61
C LEU A 227 5.03 11.77 -1.54
N VAL A 228 6.25 12.25 -1.78
CA VAL A 228 6.98 13.02 -0.76
C VAL A 228 6.37 14.40 -0.51
N HIS A 229 5.68 14.96 -1.51
CA HIS A 229 4.86 16.15 -1.34
C HIS A 229 3.74 15.89 -0.31
N HIS A 230 2.96 14.83 -0.48
CA HIS A 230 1.91 14.47 0.46
C HIS A 230 2.45 14.10 1.83
N MET A 231 3.54 13.32 1.91
CA MET A 231 4.19 12.99 3.18
C MET A 231 4.65 14.24 3.93
N THR A 232 5.13 15.24 3.21
CA THR A 232 5.54 16.53 3.80
C THR A 232 4.33 17.33 4.26
N HIS A 233 3.27 17.37 3.45
CA HIS A 233 2.03 18.09 3.74
C HIS A 233 1.40 17.66 5.07
N ILE A 234 1.38 16.35 5.34
CA ILE A 234 0.82 15.78 6.57
C ILE A 234 1.89 15.54 7.67
N ASP A 235 3.05 16.15 7.56
CA ASP A 235 4.16 16.11 8.54
C ASP A 235 4.70 14.68 8.84
N LEU A 236 4.61 13.77 7.89
CA LEU A 236 5.17 12.41 8.00
C LEU A 236 6.67 12.36 7.80
N ILE A 237 7.25 13.30 7.06
CA ILE A 237 8.68 13.35 6.74
C ILE A 237 9.22 14.74 6.95
N LYS A 238 10.46 14.83 7.49
CA LYS A 238 11.14 16.11 7.74
C LYS A 238 12.31 16.36 6.78
N LYS A 239 13.05 15.30 6.46
CA LYS A 239 14.17 15.36 5.54
C LYS A 239 13.91 14.40 4.39
N VAL A 240 13.42 14.94 3.28
CA VAL A 240 13.08 14.16 2.09
C VAL A 240 14.36 13.66 1.42
N PRO A 241 14.57 12.32 1.29
CA PRO A 241 15.61 11.79 0.42
C PRO A 241 15.36 12.20 -1.04
N SER A 242 16.40 12.39 -1.82
CA SER A 242 16.22 12.57 -3.27
C SER A 242 15.70 11.30 -3.92
N TYR A 243 15.10 11.44 -5.11
CA TYR A 243 14.64 10.30 -5.90
C TYR A 243 15.76 9.25 -6.07
N SER A 244 16.95 9.67 -6.47
CA SER A 244 18.10 8.78 -6.70
C SER A 244 18.70 8.18 -5.43
N GLU A 245 18.42 8.76 -4.24
CA GLU A 245 18.79 8.14 -2.97
C GLU A 245 17.87 6.97 -2.59
N PHE A 246 16.62 7.00 -3.03
CA PHE A 246 15.65 5.95 -2.69
C PHE A 246 15.39 4.98 -3.83
N VAL A 247 15.30 5.45 -5.08
CA VAL A 247 14.99 4.62 -6.25
C VAL A 247 16.26 4.29 -7.01
N ASP A 248 16.58 3.00 -7.11
CA ASP A 248 17.74 2.52 -7.87
C ASP A 248 17.31 2.11 -9.27
N THR A 249 17.41 3.04 -10.21
CA THR A 249 17.05 2.82 -11.60
C THR A 249 18.00 1.86 -12.35
N SER A 250 19.17 1.56 -11.77
CA SER A 250 20.10 0.57 -12.37
C SER A 250 19.58 -0.86 -12.28
N LEU A 251 18.60 -1.10 -11.39
CA LEU A 251 17.91 -2.38 -11.23
C LEU A 251 16.84 -2.62 -12.30
N LEU A 252 16.46 -1.58 -13.05
CA LEU A 252 15.48 -1.72 -14.15
C LEU A 252 16.10 -2.45 -15.35
N PRO A 253 15.26 -3.16 -16.15
CA PRO A 253 15.72 -3.89 -17.33
C PRO A 253 16.40 -3.01 -18.37
#